data_0a528b3138a8a866319a9907a1819f28
#
_entry.id   0a528b3138a8a866319a9907a1819f28
#
_cell.length_a   1.000
_cell.length_b   1.000
_cell.length_c   1.000
_cell.angle_alpha   90.00
_cell.angle_beta   90.00
_cell.angle_gamma   90.00
#
_symmetry.space_group_name_H-M   'P 1'
#
loop_
_entity.id
_entity.type
_entity.pdbx_description
1 polymer ?
#
loop_
_entity_poly.entity_id
_entity_poly.type
_entity_poly.pdbx_seq_one_letter_code
_entity_poly.pdbx_strand_id
1 'polypeptide(L)'
;MKNFFSFLTRFSNKKIICFDGGGVRTIASIVFLKKLEAESGKKVSDIFDMFIGTSAGAFNAACFAYGGFTADKIKRYWSKHYLDKIMKSSFFWDKASLIQARPRYENEGRLETVSYTHLTLPTNGLV
;
A
#
# COMPACT_ATOMS: atom_id res chain seq x y z
N MET A 1 33.07 27.29 -2.42
CA MET A 1 32.60 26.72 -3.69
C MET A 1 32.08 25.28 -3.57
N LYS A 2 32.63 24.42 -2.70
CA LYS A 2 32.14 23.02 -2.53
C LYS A 2 30.68 22.90 -2.04
N ASN A 3 30.20 23.87 -1.24
CA ASN A 3 28.84 23.79 -0.67
C ASN A 3 27.71 24.14 -1.66
N PHE A 4 28.00 24.95 -2.69
CA PHE A 4 27.02 25.32 -3.70
C PHE A 4 26.77 24.16 -4.69
N PHE A 5 27.81 23.46 -5.09
CA PHE A 5 27.68 22.25 -5.92
C PHE A 5 26.99 21.11 -5.18
N SER A 6 27.21 20.94 -3.88
CA SER A 6 26.49 20.00 -3.03
C SER A 6 25.01 20.34 -2.91
N PHE A 7 24.64 21.62 -2.91
CA PHE A 7 23.25 22.06 -2.93
C PHE A 7 22.57 21.75 -4.29
N LEU A 8 23.25 21.97 -5.40
CA LEU A 8 22.72 21.67 -6.73
C LEU A 8 22.57 20.16 -7.00
N THR A 9 23.46 19.34 -6.46
CA THR A 9 23.35 17.87 -6.57
C THR A 9 22.25 17.30 -5.67
N ARG A 10 21.73 18.07 -4.72
CA ARG A 10 20.56 17.71 -3.91
C ARG A 10 19.24 17.69 -4.70
N PHE A 11 19.21 18.28 -5.89
CA PHE A 11 18.14 18.15 -6.88
C PHE A 11 18.38 16.94 -7.80
N SER A 12 18.85 15.80 -7.25
CA SER A 12 18.83 14.56 -8.01
C SER A 12 17.39 14.27 -8.40
N ASN A 13 17.17 13.83 -9.63
CA ASN A 13 15.86 13.49 -10.15
C ASN A 13 15.14 12.52 -9.20
N LYS A 14 14.12 13.04 -8.50
CA LYS A 14 13.32 12.22 -7.59
C LYS A 14 12.37 11.36 -8.39
N LYS A 15 12.35 10.07 -8.05
CA LYS A 15 11.46 9.09 -8.67
C LYS A 15 10.20 8.97 -7.82
N ILE A 16 9.08 9.35 -8.38
CA ILE A 16 7.78 9.29 -7.72
C ILE A 16 6.96 8.19 -8.39
N ILE A 17 6.31 7.36 -7.58
CA ILE A 17 5.34 6.39 -8.07
C ILE A 17 3.96 6.73 -7.54
N CYS A 18 2.96 6.70 -8.44
CA CYS A 18 1.56 6.93 -8.11
C CYS A 18 0.76 5.64 -8.30
N PHE A 19 -0.06 5.31 -7.32
CA PHE A 19 -0.98 4.18 -7.36
C PHE A 19 -2.41 4.67 -7.47
N ASP A 20 -3.07 4.35 -8.57
CA ASP A 20 -4.47 4.65 -8.74
C ASP A 20 -5.35 3.78 -7.83
N GLY A 21 -6.49 4.34 -7.42
CA GLY A 21 -7.54 3.60 -6.77
C GLY A 21 -8.18 2.59 -7.72
N GLY A 22 -9.17 1.87 -7.23
CA GLY A 22 -9.92 0.91 -8.05
C GLY A 22 -10.15 -0.44 -7.37
N GLY A 23 -10.08 -0.44 -6.04
CA GLY A 23 -10.31 -1.65 -5.23
C GLY A 23 -9.31 -2.74 -5.58
N VAL A 24 -9.81 -3.96 -5.80
CA VAL A 24 -8.96 -5.13 -6.10
C VAL A 24 -8.17 -5.02 -7.41
N ARG A 25 -8.57 -4.15 -8.33
CA ARG A 25 -7.87 -3.96 -9.61
C ARG A 25 -6.45 -3.41 -9.44
N THR A 26 -6.18 -2.73 -8.34
CA THR A 26 -4.84 -2.19 -8.04
C THR A 26 -3.77 -3.28 -7.87
N ILE A 27 -4.18 -4.57 -7.78
CA ILE A 27 -3.25 -5.71 -7.80
C ILE A 27 -2.41 -5.74 -9.09
N ALA A 28 -2.91 -5.20 -10.20
CA ALA A 28 -2.16 -5.15 -11.46
C ALA A 28 -0.84 -4.37 -11.29
N SER A 29 -0.87 -3.25 -10.56
CA SER A 29 0.33 -2.46 -10.25
C SER A 29 1.33 -3.28 -9.42
N ILE A 30 0.84 -4.09 -8.47
CA ILE A 30 1.70 -4.93 -7.64
C ILE A 30 2.36 -6.05 -8.44
N VAL A 31 1.63 -6.64 -9.39
CA VAL A 31 2.19 -7.67 -10.29
C VAL A 31 3.29 -7.08 -11.18
N PHE A 32 3.07 -5.88 -11.70
CA PHE A 32 4.09 -5.15 -12.46
C PHE A 32 5.33 -4.86 -11.61
N LEU A 33 5.15 -4.36 -10.39
CA LEU A 33 6.26 -4.04 -9.49
C LEU A 33 7.02 -5.29 -9.01
N LYS A 34 6.32 -6.43 -8.85
CA LYS A 34 6.99 -7.70 -8.59
C LYS A 34 7.96 -8.07 -9.72
N LYS A 35 7.55 -7.85 -10.98
CA LYS A 35 8.43 -8.08 -12.14
C LYS A 35 9.61 -7.10 -12.12
N LEU A 36 9.35 -5.84 -11.82
CA LEU A 36 10.41 -4.81 -11.70
C LEU A 36 11.43 -5.18 -10.61
N GLU A 37 10.99 -5.65 -9.43
CA GLU A 37 11.89 -6.14 -8.37
C GLU A 37 12.74 -7.32 -8.85
N ALA A 38 12.13 -8.27 -9.56
CA ALA A 38 12.83 -9.44 -10.07
C ALA A 38 13.90 -9.08 -11.12
N GLU A 39 13.60 -8.14 -12.01
CA GLU A 39 14.52 -7.72 -13.08
C GLU A 39 15.62 -6.79 -12.56
N SER A 40 15.29 -5.89 -11.62
CA SER A 40 16.26 -4.93 -11.10
C SER A 40 17.13 -5.45 -9.96
N GLY A 41 16.71 -6.53 -9.30
CA GLY A 41 17.33 -7.04 -8.07
C GLY A 41 17.21 -6.10 -6.87
N LYS A 42 16.34 -5.08 -6.95
CA LYS A 42 16.13 -4.05 -5.91
C LYS A 42 14.69 -4.06 -5.43
N LYS A 43 14.46 -3.69 -4.17
CA LYS A 43 13.11 -3.45 -3.68
C LYS A 43 12.53 -2.19 -4.32
N VAL A 44 11.21 -2.13 -4.45
CA VAL A 44 10.50 -0.93 -4.95
C VAL A 44 10.83 0.29 -4.08
N SER A 45 10.96 0.11 -2.75
CA SER A 45 11.37 1.17 -1.80
C SER A 45 12.77 1.72 -2.05
N ASP A 46 13.65 0.96 -2.71
CA ASP A 46 15.00 1.40 -3.04
C ASP A 46 15.07 2.06 -4.44
N ILE A 47 14.04 1.86 -5.25
CA ILE A 47 13.95 2.41 -6.61
C ILE A 47 13.28 3.78 -6.63
N PHE A 48 12.24 3.97 -5.80
CA PHE A 48 11.42 5.17 -5.78
C PHE A 48 11.62 5.95 -4.47
N ASP A 49 11.68 7.27 -4.58
CA ASP A 49 11.87 8.19 -3.46
C ASP A 49 10.54 8.59 -2.79
N MET A 50 9.43 8.54 -3.53
CA MET A 50 8.12 8.98 -3.05
C MET A 50 7.01 8.07 -3.57
N PHE A 51 6.04 7.81 -2.70
CA PHE A 51 4.89 6.95 -2.96
C PHE A 51 3.60 7.73 -2.74
N ILE A 52 2.77 7.80 -3.76
CA ILE A 52 1.48 8.48 -3.71
C ILE A 52 0.40 7.46 -4.08
N GLY A 53 -0.76 7.54 -3.46
CA GLY A 53 -1.85 6.64 -3.81
C GLY A 53 -3.21 7.12 -3.36
N THR A 54 -4.24 6.63 -4.03
CA THR A 54 -5.65 6.91 -3.74
C THR A 54 -6.39 5.63 -3.41
N SER A 55 -7.24 5.62 -2.38
CA SER A 55 -8.05 4.45 -1.99
C SER A 55 -7.16 3.19 -1.78
N ALA A 56 -7.46 2.09 -2.45
CA ALA A 56 -6.66 0.87 -2.43
C ALA A 56 -5.20 1.09 -2.87
N GLY A 57 -4.95 2.06 -3.76
CA GLY A 57 -3.60 2.48 -4.11
C GLY A 57 -2.86 3.17 -2.97
N ALA A 58 -3.56 3.90 -2.08
CA ALA A 58 -2.96 4.47 -0.88
C ALA A 58 -2.45 3.39 0.09
N PHE A 59 -3.19 2.28 0.21
CA PHE A 59 -2.73 1.11 0.98
C PHE A 59 -1.43 0.55 0.40
N ASN A 60 -1.34 0.37 -0.93
CA ASN A 60 -0.12 -0.09 -1.57
C ASN A 60 1.04 0.89 -1.37
N ALA A 61 0.79 2.19 -1.54
CA ALA A 61 1.78 3.23 -1.31
C ALA A 61 2.33 3.19 0.12
N ALA A 62 1.46 3.06 1.11
CA ALA A 62 1.85 2.94 2.52
C ALA A 62 2.68 1.67 2.79
N CYS A 63 2.29 0.53 2.23
CA CYS A 63 3.03 -0.73 2.37
C CYS A 63 4.46 -0.63 1.83
N PHE A 64 4.67 0.04 0.71
CA PHE A 64 6.00 0.25 0.16
C PHE A 64 6.80 1.29 0.95
N ALA A 65 6.18 2.45 1.26
CA ALA A 65 6.85 3.57 1.89
C ALA A 65 7.27 3.28 3.34
N TYR A 66 6.33 2.81 4.15
CA TYR A 66 6.56 2.61 5.59
C TYR A 66 6.94 1.17 5.93
N GLY A 67 6.31 0.20 5.29
CA GLY A 67 6.55 -1.20 5.57
C GLY A 67 7.82 -1.76 4.94
N GLY A 68 8.39 -1.09 3.93
CA GLY A 68 9.50 -1.60 3.14
C GLY A 68 9.21 -2.98 2.55
N PHE A 69 7.92 -3.27 2.31
CA PHE A 69 7.49 -4.58 1.86
C PHE A 69 7.89 -4.80 0.41
N THR A 70 8.22 -6.04 0.08
CA THR A 70 8.36 -6.45 -1.32
C THR A 70 7.00 -6.55 -1.98
N ALA A 71 6.96 -6.39 -3.29
CA ALA A 71 5.73 -6.53 -4.07
C ALA A 71 5.10 -7.93 -3.89
N ASP A 72 5.90 -8.97 -3.69
CA ASP A 72 5.39 -10.32 -3.40
C ASP A 72 4.64 -10.38 -2.06
N LYS A 73 5.17 -9.73 -1.02
CA LYS A 73 4.50 -9.65 0.29
C LYS A 73 3.17 -8.91 0.17
N ILE A 74 3.15 -7.77 -0.53
CA ILE A 74 1.93 -6.99 -0.74
C ILE A 74 0.90 -7.78 -1.57
N LYS A 75 1.34 -8.51 -2.59
CA LYS A 75 0.47 -9.37 -3.39
C LYS A 75 -0.31 -10.37 -2.53
N ARG A 76 0.27 -10.89 -1.44
CA ARG A 76 -0.42 -11.81 -0.53
C ARG A 76 -1.62 -11.16 0.15
N TYR A 77 -1.55 -9.87 0.51
CA TYR A 77 -2.70 -9.13 1.06
C TYR A 77 -3.85 -8.99 0.07
N TRP A 78 -3.56 -9.03 -1.24
CA TRP A 78 -4.56 -9.05 -2.30
C TRP A 78 -5.02 -10.47 -2.68
N SER A 79 -4.63 -11.49 -1.93
CA SER A 79 -5.13 -12.86 -2.14
C SER A 79 -6.59 -12.97 -1.72
N LYS A 80 -7.30 -13.94 -2.31
CA LYS A 80 -8.71 -14.19 -2.00
C LYS A 80 -8.95 -14.32 -0.48
N HIS A 81 -8.07 -15.02 0.23
CA HIS A 81 -8.19 -15.23 1.67
C HIS A 81 -8.25 -13.92 2.46
N TYR A 82 -7.38 -12.95 2.17
CA TYR A 82 -7.39 -11.66 2.84
C TYR A 82 -8.50 -10.75 2.33
N LEU A 83 -8.82 -10.82 1.03
CA LEU A 83 -9.94 -10.07 0.46
C LEU A 83 -11.27 -10.50 1.07
N ASP A 84 -11.48 -11.80 1.27
CA ASP A 84 -12.69 -12.33 1.91
C ASP A 84 -12.80 -11.83 3.36
N LYS A 85 -11.68 -11.69 4.10
CA LYS A 85 -11.66 -11.08 5.44
C LYS A 85 -12.00 -9.58 5.42
N ILE A 86 -11.40 -8.82 4.49
CA ILE A 86 -11.57 -7.35 4.40
C ILE A 86 -12.97 -7.00 3.87
N MET A 87 -13.48 -7.82 2.96
CA MET A 87 -14.74 -7.59 2.24
C MET A 87 -15.88 -8.47 2.76
N LYS A 88 -15.77 -8.97 4.00
CA LYS A 88 -16.81 -9.79 4.60
C LYS A 88 -18.12 -9.01 4.62
N SER A 89 -19.02 -9.40 3.74
CA SER A 89 -20.36 -8.87 3.61
C SER A 89 -21.33 -9.95 4.08
N SER A 90 -22.16 -9.63 5.05
CA SER A 90 -23.26 -10.53 5.44
C SER A 90 -24.41 -10.35 4.47
N PHE A 91 -24.93 -11.44 3.93
CA PHE A 91 -26.11 -11.44 3.03
C PHE A 91 -27.31 -10.68 3.62
N PHE A 92 -27.43 -10.69 4.93
CA PHE A 92 -28.50 -9.96 5.65
C PHE A 92 -28.30 -8.43 5.60
N TRP A 93 -27.05 -7.96 5.52
CA TRP A 93 -26.69 -6.55 5.54
C TRP A 93 -26.64 -5.91 4.15
N ASP A 94 -26.55 -6.70 3.08
CA ASP A 94 -26.64 -6.18 1.72
C ASP A 94 -28.01 -5.53 1.44
N LYS A 95 -29.09 -6.08 2.02
CA LYS A 95 -30.42 -5.46 1.91
C LYS A 95 -30.59 -4.23 2.82
N ALA A 96 -29.95 -4.20 4.00
CA ALA A 96 -29.99 -3.06 4.91
C ALA A 96 -29.11 -1.88 4.43
N SER A 97 -28.11 -2.15 3.58
CA SER A 97 -27.28 -1.14 2.92
C SER A 97 -28.07 -0.30 1.92
N LEU A 98 -29.12 -0.84 1.31
CA LEU A 98 -30.05 -0.11 0.46
C LEU A 98 -30.83 1.00 1.22
N ILE A 99 -30.97 0.86 2.54
CA ILE A 99 -31.66 1.83 3.42
C ILE A 99 -30.64 2.79 4.07
N GLN A 100 -29.35 2.73 3.70
CA GLN A 100 -28.23 3.53 4.26
C GLN A 100 -28.10 3.48 5.79
N ALA A 101 -28.62 2.44 6.43
CA ALA A 101 -28.65 2.34 7.89
C ALA A 101 -27.32 1.85 8.51
N ARG A 102 -26.46 1.17 7.73
CA ARG A 102 -25.15 0.65 8.19
C ARG A 102 -24.14 0.50 7.05
N PRO A 103 -22.81 0.52 7.36
CA PRO A 103 -21.77 0.27 6.37
C PRO A 103 -21.91 -1.13 5.75
N ARG A 104 -21.65 -1.25 4.46
CA ARG A 104 -21.76 -2.48 3.68
C ARG A 104 -20.79 -3.58 4.15
N TYR A 105 -19.67 -3.19 4.75
CA TYR A 105 -18.59 -4.11 5.16
C TYR A 105 -18.29 -3.96 6.64
N GLU A 106 -18.04 -5.10 7.30
CA GLU A 106 -17.62 -5.14 8.69
C GLU A 106 -16.18 -4.61 8.84
N ASN A 107 -15.90 -3.92 9.96
CA ASN A 107 -14.61 -3.27 10.18
C ASN A 107 -13.53 -4.19 10.78
N GLU A 108 -13.92 -5.30 11.41
CA GLU A 108 -12.99 -6.15 12.16
C GLU A 108 -11.82 -6.68 11.30
N GLY A 109 -12.12 -7.22 10.12
CA GLY A 109 -11.08 -7.71 9.23
C GLY A 109 -10.17 -6.62 8.66
N ARG A 110 -10.68 -5.38 8.56
CA ARG A 110 -9.89 -4.22 8.14
C ARG A 110 -8.95 -3.75 9.23
N LEU A 111 -9.44 -3.70 10.47
CA LEU A 111 -8.66 -3.32 11.64
C LEU A 111 -7.50 -4.30 11.87
N GLU A 112 -7.75 -5.62 11.76
CA GLU A 112 -6.71 -6.63 11.85
C GLU A 112 -5.62 -6.42 10.77
N THR A 113 -6.03 -6.19 9.52
CA THR A 113 -5.10 -5.98 8.40
C THR A 113 -4.30 -4.68 8.57
N VAL A 114 -4.95 -3.59 8.98
CA VAL A 114 -4.30 -2.30 9.21
C VAL A 114 -3.39 -2.37 10.43
N SER A 115 -3.83 -2.97 11.53
CA SER A 115 -3.00 -3.17 12.73
C SER A 115 -1.76 -3.98 12.44
N TYR A 116 -1.87 -5.05 11.64
CA TYR A 116 -0.72 -5.85 11.26
C TYR A 116 0.28 -5.07 10.40
N THR A 117 -0.18 -4.15 9.56
CA THR A 117 0.70 -3.28 8.76
C THR A 117 1.33 -2.14 9.56
N HIS A 118 0.62 -1.62 10.57
CA HIS A 118 1.10 -0.50 11.39
C HIS A 118 1.88 -0.93 12.64
N LEU A 119 1.50 -2.02 13.30
CA LEU A 119 2.19 -2.51 14.50
C LEU A 119 3.54 -3.17 14.22
N THR A 120 3.83 -3.54 12.97
CA THR A 120 5.15 -4.03 12.57
C THR A 120 6.09 -2.92 12.10
N LEU A 121 5.68 -1.66 12.16
CA LEU A 121 6.62 -0.56 12.00
C LEU A 121 7.54 -0.52 13.22
N PRO A 122 8.86 -0.59 13.05
CA PRO A 122 9.76 -0.33 14.15
C PRO A 122 9.51 1.12 14.58
N THR A 123 8.90 1.30 15.74
CA THR A 123 8.91 2.57 16.46
C THR A 123 10.33 2.80 16.97
N ASN A 124 11.29 2.95 16.06
CA ASN A 124 12.62 3.36 16.42
C ASN A 124 12.56 4.85 16.77
N GLY A 125 12.30 5.09 18.05
CA GLY A 125 12.84 6.22 18.77
C GLY A 125 12.59 7.58 18.12
N LEU A 126 11.33 8.06 18.21
CA LEU A 126 11.09 9.48 18.36
C LEU A 126 10.52 9.68 19.76
N VAL A 127 11.41 9.72 20.72
CA VAL A 127 11.24 10.44 21.97
C VAL A 127 12.12 11.67 21.86
#